data_eb8bfcb7963842b53433555b72fce847
#
_entry.id   eb8bfcb7963842b53433555b72fce847
#
_cell.length_a   1.000
_cell.length_b   1.000
_cell.length_c   1.000
_cell.angle_alpha   90.00
_cell.angle_beta   90.00
_cell.angle_gamma   90.00
#
_symmetry.space_group_name_H-M   'P 1'
#
loop_
_entity.id
_entity.type
_entity.pdbx_description
1 polymer ?
#
loop_
_entity_poly.entity_id
_entity_poly.type
_entity_poly.pdbx_seq_one_letter_code
_entity_poly.pdbx_strand_id
1 'polypeptide(L)'
;VEPSDVLSFFSSPSYVVSLQVEQADSLDALFRASHRTPELVKALMAQGVKLRFAMGLLAALNGRIMSKAWGFLIDERYHQDSCLMVMGSEGRGEQILKTDQDNGLILADGFDWPGVEEQMQRLTEALIKLGYPPCPGNIMVNNPEWVGSVASWRERIARWAAKSDGESLMKLAILLDSHAVAGNPALLDKVREALFEHCSHDKMLLSHFGRAVMHFSTPLTLFGSLKRPQHGIDIKKGGIFPIVHGVRTMALERRIKPTSTLDRLEALVVDGRLDERTAENLGEALSLFTELRLKQQLQRLEGDQEQAQSPDRVVVQQLSSLERDLLREALQIVKEFKQSLAQRYRFE
;
A
#
# COMPACT_ATOMS: atom_id res chain seq x y z
N VAL A 1 19.60 19.54 23.01
CA VAL A 1 19.04 18.20 23.33
C VAL A 1 19.47 17.91 24.76
N GLU A 2 18.52 17.90 25.67
CA GLU A 2 18.81 17.58 27.06
C GLU A 2 19.00 16.06 27.25
N PRO A 3 19.78 15.62 28.28
CA PRO A 3 19.97 14.18 28.56
C PRO A 3 18.63 13.42 28.77
N SER A 4 17.60 14.11 29.28
CA SER A 4 16.24 13.61 29.43
C SER A 4 15.58 13.27 28.08
N ASP A 5 15.84 14.10 27.05
CA ASP A 5 15.29 13.86 25.69
C ASP A 5 15.90 12.62 25.06
N VAL A 6 17.21 12.44 25.28
CA VAL A 6 17.96 11.25 24.82
C VAL A 6 17.45 9.98 25.51
N LEU A 7 17.28 10.03 26.83
CA LEU A 7 16.74 8.89 27.60
C LEU A 7 15.29 8.57 27.20
N SER A 8 14.47 9.58 26.98
CA SER A 8 13.09 9.39 26.53
C SER A 8 13.01 8.79 25.11
N PHE A 9 13.95 9.15 24.23
CA PHE A 9 14.08 8.55 22.90
C PHE A 9 14.43 7.07 22.97
N PHE A 10 15.45 6.69 23.77
CA PHE A 10 15.86 5.30 23.93
C PHE A 10 14.84 4.42 24.66
N SER A 11 13.96 5.01 25.47
CA SER A 11 12.84 4.32 26.12
C SER A 11 11.55 4.36 25.31
N SER A 12 11.55 5.03 24.15
CA SER A 12 10.36 5.11 23.31
C SER A 12 9.99 3.73 22.75
N PRO A 13 8.71 3.36 22.68
CA PRO A 13 8.26 2.08 22.11
C PRO A 13 8.77 1.87 20.69
N SER A 14 8.90 2.93 19.89
CA SER A 14 9.40 2.86 18.51
C SER A 14 10.86 2.42 18.44
N TYR A 15 11.72 2.98 19.29
CA TYR A 15 13.12 2.59 19.35
C TYR A 15 13.27 1.15 19.83
N VAL A 16 12.54 0.77 20.89
CA VAL A 16 12.64 -0.58 21.46
C VAL A 16 12.20 -1.65 20.46
N VAL A 17 11.07 -1.46 19.76
CA VAL A 17 10.60 -2.43 18.76
C VAL A 17 11.55 -2.49 17.57
N SER A 18 12.04 -1.35 17.07
CA SER A 18 13.02 -1.32 15.98
C SER A 18 14.32 -2.02 16.36
N LEU A 19 14.82 -1.79 17.57
CA LEU A 19 16.02 -2.46 18.08
C LEU A 19 15.82 -3.98 18.23
N GLN A 20 14.67 -4.43 18.72
CA GLN A 20 14.33 -5.84 18.82
C GLN A 20 14.27 -6.52 17.45
N VAL A 21 13.72 -5.85 16.42
CA VAL A 21 13.76 -6.35 15.05
C VAL A 21 15.20 -6.43 14.54
N GLU A 22 16.01 -5.40 14.76
CA GLU A 22 17.43 -5.40 14.34
C GLU A 22 18.24 -6.51 15.00
N GLN A 23 18.05 -6.73 16.28
CA GLN A 23 18.79 -7.72 17.07
C GLN A 23 18.23 -9.13 16.94
N ALA A 24 17.07 -9.32 16.29
CA ALA A 24 16.53 -10.65 16.07
C ALA A 24 17.53 -11.52 15.29
N ASP A 25 17.96 -12.63 15.88
CA ASP A 25 18.89 -13.62 15.34
C ASP A 25 18.21 -14.91 14.87
N SER A 26 16.89 -14.97 14.99
CA SER A 26 16.06 -16.12 14.63
C SER A 26 14.65 -15.68 14.23
N LEU A 27 13.92 -16.56 13.52
CA LEU A 27 12.51 -16.34 13.20
C LEU A 27 11.65 -16.17 14.46
N ASP A 28 11.94 -16.90 15.54
CA ASP A 28 11.18 -16.80 16.77
C ASP A 28 11.41 -15.46 17.49
N ALA A 29 12.65 -14.95 17.47
CA ALA A 29 12.94 -13.61 17.98
C ALA A 29 12.25 -12.52 17.14
N LEU A 30 12.28 -12.67 15.82
CA LEU A 30 11.60 -11.78 14.89
C LEU A 30 10.09 -11.81 15.07
N PHE A 31 9.50 -12.99 15.29
CA PHE A 31 8.08 -13.17 15.61
C PHE A 31 7.68 -12.37 16.85
N ARG A 32 8.41 -12.52 17.97
CA ARG A 32 8.12 -11.76 19.19
C ARG A 32 8.17 -10.24 18.98
N ALA A 33 9.18 -9.76 18.25
CA ALA A 33 9.32 -8.33 17.95
C ALA A 33 8.18 -7.83 17.05
N SER A 34 7.81 -8.61 16.04
CA SER A 34 6.78 -8.29 15.05
C SER A 34 5.38 -8.15 15.67
N HIS A 35 5.05 -8.93 16.69
CA HIS A 35 3.75 -8.88 17.37
C HIS A 35 3.54 -7.64 18.24
N ARG A 36 4.61 -6.88 18.50
CA ARG A 36 4.52 -5.60 19.24
C ARG A 36 4.17 -4.39 18.38
N THR A 37 4.06 -4.56 17.07
CA THR A 37 3.72 -3.47 16.14
C THR A 37 2.41 -2.75 16.49
N PRO A 38 1.30 -3.41 16.88
CA PRO A 38 0.07 -2.71 17.28
C PRO A 38 0.24 -1.81 18.50
N GLU A 39 1.03 -2.24 19.48
CA GLU A 39 1.35 -1.44 20.67
C GLU A 39 2.15 -0.19 20.30
N LEU A 40 3.09 -0.33 19.37
CA LEU A 40 3.86 0.78 18.82
C LEU A 40 2.95 1.80 18.13
N VAL A 41 2.01 1.35 17.28
CA VAL A 41 1.06 2.24 16.61
C VAL A 41 0.23 3.02 17.63
N LYS A 42 -0.31 2.35 18.65
CA LYS A 42 -1.07 3.01 19.72
C LYS A 42 -0.23 4.07 20.44
N ALA A 43 1.02 3.75 20.77
CA ALA A 43 1.91 4.68 21.44
C ALA A 43 2.23 5.92 20.58
N LEU A 44 2.51 5.74 19.29
CA LEU A 44 2.75 6.84 18.36
C LEU A 44 1.53 7.77 18.24
N MET A 45 0.33 7.20 18.13
CA MET A 45 -0.90 7.98 18.03
C MET A 45 -1.21 8.71 19.33
N ALA A 46 -1.01 8.08 20.50
CA ALA A 46 -1.20 8.69 21.81
C ALA A 46 -0.24 9.87 22.06
N GLN A 47 0.97 9.82 21.48
CA GLN A 47 1.95 10.90 21.53
C GLN A 47 1.69 12.03 20.52
N GLY A 48 0.63 11.94 19.71
CA GLY A 48 0.28 12.95 18.71
C GLY A 48 1.24 12.99 17.52
N VAL A 49 1.95 11.89 17.24
CA VAL A 49 2.84 11.78 16.08
C VAL A 49 2.00 11.91 14.82
N LYS A 50 2.44 12.77 13.87
CA LYS A 50 1.75 12.95 12.60
C LYS A 50 1.67 11.63 11.83
N LEU A 51 0.50 11.32 11.29
CA LEU A 51 0.20 10.07 10.60
C LEU A 51 1.23 9.74 9.51
N ARG A 52 1.61 10.71 8.67
CA ARG A 52 2.61 10.53 7.60
C ARG A 52 3.94 9.98 8.15
N PHE A 53 4.39 10.51 9.30
CA PHE A 53 5.63 10.06 9.92
C PHE A 53 5.48 8.63 10.49
N ALA A 54 4.36 8.36 11.17
CA ALA A 54 4.07 7.02 11.69
C ALA A 54 4.00 5.97 10.57
N MET A 55 3.36 6.29 9.44
CA MET A 55 3.31 5.42 8.27
C MET A 55 4.69 5.11 7.71
N GLY A 56 5.55 6.12 7.53
CA GLY A 56 6.91 5.92 7.05
C GLY A 56 7.75 5.03 7.97
N LEU A 57 7.64 5.25 9.29
CA LEU A 57 8.33 4.42 10.29
C LEU A 57 7.85 2.96 10.24
N LEU A 58 6.54 2.75 10.15
CA LEU A 58 5.95 1.41 10.11
C LEU A 58 6.26 0.68 8.80
N ALA A 59 6.25 1.38 7.67
CA ALA A 59 6.67 0.82 6.38
C ALA A 59 8.15 0.37 6.42
N ALA A 60 9.04 1.20 6.97
CA ALA A 60 10.44 0.82 7.14
C ALA A 60 10.61 -0.40 8.07
N LEU A 61 9.85 -0.45 9.18
CA LEU A 61 9.87 -1.57 10.12
C LEU A 61 9.37 -2.86 9.46
N ASN A 62 8.25 -2.82 8.74
CA ASN A 62 7.69 -3.95 8.02
C ASN A 62 8.65 -4.46 6.95
N GLY A 63 9.23 -3.56 6.15
CA GLY A 63 10.24 -3.93 5.16
C GLY A 63 11.45 -4.63 5.81
N ARG A 64 11.87 -4.14 6.99
CA ARG A 64 12.97 -4.75 7.74
C ARG A 64 12.63 -6.15 8.28
N ILE A 65 11.40 -6.33 8.79
CA ILE A 65 10.90 -7.63 9.24
C ILE A 65 10.90 -8.64 8.07
N MET A 66 10.37 -8.25 6.92
CA MET A 66 10.32 -9.12 5.73
C MET A 66 11.70 -9.43 5.19
N SER A 67 12.60 -8.45 5.14
CA SER A 67 14.00 -8.64 4.73
C SER A 67 14.74 -9.61 5.64
N LYS A 68 14.54 -9.53 6.96
CA LYS A 68 15.14 -10.48 7.92
C LYS A 68 14.55 -11.87 7.80
N ALA A 69 13.22 -11.99 7.64
CA ALA A 69 12.59 -13.28 7.40
C ALA A 69 13.15 -13.97 6.14
N TRP A 70 13.34 -13.18 5.07
CA TRP A 70 14.02 -13.63 3.86
C TRP A 70 15.44 -14.13 4.17
N GLY A 71 16.26 -13.34 4.88
CA GLY A 71 17.62 -13.71 5.22
C GLY A 71 17.76 -14.96 6.09
N PHE A 72 16.75 -15.28 6.93
CA PHE A 72 16.73 -16.52 7.72
C PHE A 72 16.30 -17.77 6.93
N LEU A 73 15.49 -17.58 5.88
CA LEU A 73 14.89 -18.68 5.14
C LEU A 73 15.57 -18.99 3.82
N ILE A 74 16.17 -17.98 3.20
CA ILE A 74 16.71 -18.06 1.84
C ILE A 74 18.23 -17.96 1.88
N ASP A 75 18.88 -18.95 1.28
CA ASP A 75 20.35 -19.00 1.17
C ASP A 75 20.87 -17.78 0.42
N GLU A 76 21.95 -17.16 0.92
CA GLU A 76 22.55 -15.94 0.38
C GLU A 76 22.95 -16.05 -1.11
N ARG A 77 23.28 -17.26 -1.58
CA ARG A 77 23.61 -17.53 -3.00
C ARG A 77 22.49 -17.17 -3.96
N TYR A 78 21.21 -17.09 -3.50
CA TYR A 78 20.07 -16.74 -4.33
C TYR A 78 19.76 -15.24 -4.32
N HIS A 79 20.35 -14.45 -3.41
CA HIS A 79 19.97 -13.06 -3.18
C HIS A 79 20.30 -12.15 -4.36
N GLN A 80 21.41 -12.37 -5.07
CA GLN A 80 21.82 -11.52 -6.20
C GLN A 80 20.97 -11.73 -7.46
N ASP A 81 20.44 -12.95 -7.63
CA ASP A 81 19.67 -13.36 -8.78
C ASP A 81 18.16 -13.41 -8.53
N SER A 82 17.72 -12.87 -7.40
CA SER A 82 16.31 -12.79 -7.04
C SER A 82 15.97 -11.47 -6.35
N CYS A 83 14.69 -11.07 -6.42
CA CYS A 83 14.16 -9.90 -5.74
C CYS A 83 12.77 -10.21 -5.19
N LEU A 84 12.64 -10.20 -3.87
CA LEU A 84 11.34 -10.20 -3.21
C LEU A 84 10.76 -8.78 -3.26
N MET A 85 9.57 -8.65 -3.80
CA MET A 85 8.82 -7.40 -3.82
C MET A 85 7.53 -7.51 -3.02
N VAL A 86 7.15 -6.43 -2.36
CA VAL A 86 5.83 -6.22 -1.77
C VAL A 86 5.03 -5.27 -2.65
N MET A 87 3.70 -5.38 -2.62
CA MET A 87 2.80 -4.67 -3.52
C MET A 87 1.61 -4.08 -2.74
N GLY A 88 0.66 -3.50 -3.45
CA GLY A 88 -0.54 -2.94 -2.82
C GLY A 88 -0.24 -1.84 -1.80
N SER A 89 -0.91 -1.84 -0.66
CA SER A 89 -0.70 -0.82 0.39
C SER A 89 0.66 -0.93 1.06
N GLU A 90 1.21 -2.15 1.18
CA GLU A 90 2.56 -2.36 1.71
C GLU A 90 3.61 -1.79 0.76
N GLY A 91 3.50 -2.10 -0.54
CA GLY A 91 4.42 -1.58 -1.55
C GLY A 91 4.39 -0.06 -1.70
N ARG A 92 3.29 0.59 -1.31
CA ARG A 92 3.19 2.05 -1.23
C ARG A 92 3.66 2.64 0.11
N GLY A 93 3.97 1.80 1.10
CA GLY A 93 4.28 2.27 2.45
C GLY A 93 3.09 2.95 3.16
N GLU A 94 1.87 2.62 2.78
CA GLU A 94 0.63 3.21 3.29
C GLU A 94 -0.13 2.29 4.27
N GLN A 95 0.49 1.19 4.65
CA GLN A 95 -0.07 0.25 5.60
C GLN A 95 0.35 0.63 7.03
N ILE A 96 -0.61 0.83 7.93
CA ILE A 96 -0.32 1.18 9.33
C ILE A 96 -0.35 -0.06 10.22
N LEU A 97 -1.44 -0.79 10.19
CA LEU A 97 -1.51 -2.12 10.83
C LEU A 97 -1.33 -3.18 9.74
N LYS A 98 -0.78 -4.33 10.14
CA LYS A 98 -0.60 -5.44 9.22
C LYS A 98 -1.93 -5.88 8.64
N THR A 99 -2.01 -5.86 7.33
CA THR A 99 -3.12 -6.37 6.55
C THR A 99 -2.63 -7.56 5.71
N ASP A 100 -3.42 -7.99 4.74
CA ASP A 100 -3.08 -9.10 3.85
C ASP A 100 -1.72 -8.86 3.19
N GLN A 101 -0.93 -9.93 3.07
CA GLN A 101 0.32 -9.86 2.35
C GLN A 101 0.08 -9.87 0.84
N ASP A 102 0.62 -8.88 0.14
CA ASP A 102 0.69 -8.84 -1.32
C ASP A 102 2.17 -8.84 -1.71
N ASN A 103 2.68 -9.94 -2.26
CA ASN A 103 4.09 -10.07 -2.60
C ASN A 103 4.34 -10.89 -3.86
N GLY A 104 5.54 -10.76 -4.42
CA GLY A 104 5.96 -11.45 -5.62
C GLY A 104 7.48 -11.64 -5.66
N LEU A 105 7.94 -12.55 -6.50
CA LEU A 105 9.35 -12.86 -6.69
C LEU A 105 9.77 -12.63 -8.14
N ILE A 106 10.85 -11.89 -8.32
CA ILE A 106 11.50 -11.70 -9.62
C ILE A 106 12.83 -12.45 -9.59
N LEU A 107 13.08 -13.22 -10.62
CA LEU A 107 14.34 -13.96 -10.85
C LEU A 107 15.12 -13.32 -11.99
N ALA A 108 16.44 -13.42 -11.94
CA ALA A 108 17.27 -13.08 -13.09
C ALA A 108 16.97 -14.04 -14.27
N ASP A 109 17.12 -13.54 -15.49
CA ASP A 109 16.91 -14.37 -16.69
C ASP A 109 17.97 -15.47 -16.78
N GLY A 110 17.53 -16.69 -17.02
CA GLY A 110 18.38 -17.88 -17.09
C GLY A 110 18.84 -18.41 -15.74
N PHE A 111 18.41 -17.80 -14.63
CA PHE A 111 18.71 -18.29 -13.30
C PHE A 111 17.83 -19.49 -12.94
N ASP A 112 18.45 -20.58 -12.54
CA ASP A 112 17.77 -21.78 -12.05
C ASP A 112 17.81 -21.84 -10.52
N TRP A 113 16.61 -21.97 -9.93
CA TRP A 113 16.46 -22.10 -8.47
C TRP A 113 15.67 -23.36 -8.15
N PRO A 114 16.37 -24.51 -7.96
CA PRO A 114 15.71 -25.76 -7.59
C PRO A 114 14.96 -25.65 -6.26
N GLY A 115 13.69 -26.05 -6.26
CA GLY A 115 12.86 -26.01 -5.04
C GLY A 115 12.35 -24.61 -4.65
N VAL A 116 12.35 -23.64 -5.57
CA VAL A 116 11.85 -22.27 -5.33
C VAL A 116 10.40 -22.30 -4.82
N GLU A 117 9.55 -23.15 -5.35
CA GLU A 117 8.13 -23.25 -4.94
C GLU A 117 8.00 -23.64 -3.45
N GLU A 118 8.76 -24.65 -3.01
CA GLU A 118 8.76 -25.07 -1.60
C GLU A 118 9.31 -23.96 -0.68
N GLN A 119 10.38 -23.28 -1.09
CA GLN A 119 10.95 -22.18 -0.32
C GLN A 119 10.00 -20.98 -0.23
N MET A 120 9.29 -20.66 -1.30
CA MET A 120 8.27 -19.59 -1.30
C MET A 120 7.04 -19.97 -0.47
N GLN A 121 6.66 -21.23 -0.43
CA GLN A 121 5.62 -21.71 0.48
C GLN A 121 6.05 -21.51 1.94
N ARG A 122 7.28 -21.90 2.30
CA ARG A 122 7.82 -21.70 3.66
C ARG A 122 7.92 -20.22 4.04
N LEU A 123 8.30 -19.34 3.10
CA LEU A 123 8.32 -17.90 3.32
C LEU A 123 6.91 -17.37 3.58
N THR A 124 5.92 -17.78 2.78
CA THR A 124 4.51 -17.40 2.97
C THR A 124 4.01 -17.80 4.38
N GLU A 125 4.30 -19.02 4.82
CA GLU A 125 3.93 -19.50 6.16
C GLU A 125 4.62 -18.70 7.28
N ALA A 126 5.89 -18.36 7.09
CA ALA A 126 6.61 -17.53 8.04
C ALA A 126 6.03 -16.12 8.14
N LEU A 127 5.66 -15.50 7.01
CA LEU A 127 5.01 -14.20 6.97
C LEU A 127 3.63 -14.24 7.67
N ILE A 128 2.85 -15.32 7.50
CA ILE A 128 1.60 -15.51 8.24
C ILE A 128 1.86 -15.55 9.75
N LYS A 129 2.85 -16.30 10.21
CA LYS A 129 3.25 -16.34 11.63
C LYS A 129 3.72 -14.97 12.14
N LEU A 130 4.41 -14.19 11.31
CA LEU A 130 4.84 -12.82 11.61
C LEU A 130 3.67 -11.81 11.64
N GLY A 131 2.43 -12.25 11.38
CA GLY A 131 1.21 -11.45 11.50
C GLY A 131 0.75 -10.80 10.20
N TYR A 132 1.21 -11.29 9.04
CA TYR A 132 0.71 -10.88 7.72
C TYR A 132 -0.26 -11.93 7.18
N PRO A 133 -1.60 -11.74 7.28
CA PRO A 133 -2.57 -12.72 6.80
C PRO A 133 -2.42 -13.00 5.31
N PRO A 134 -2.87 -14.17 4.82
CA PRO A 134 -2.85 -14.47 3.39
C PRO A 134 -3.78 -13.54 2.61
N CYS A 135 -3.36 -13.14 1.41
CA CYS A 135 -4.17 -12.32 0.51
C CYS A 135 -5.37 -13.13 -0.02
N PRO A 136 -6.63 -12.65 0.13
CA PRO A 136 -7.79 -13.29 -0.46
C PRO A 136 -7.72 -13.42 -1.99
N GLY A 137 -6.99 -12.51 -2.64
CA GLY A 137 -6.71 -12.52 -4.08
C GLY A 137 -5.58 -13.46 -4.50
N ASN A 138 -4.97 -14.18 -3.55
CA ASN A 138 -3.83 -15.08 -3.78
C ASN A 138 -2.63 -14.40 -4.50
N ILE A 139 -2.37 -13.14 -4.15
CA ILE A 139 -1.26 -12.34 -4.70
C ILE A 139 -0.05 -12.54 -3.79
N MET A 140 0.56 -13.72 -3.89
CA MET A 140 1.63 -14.14 -2.98
C MET A 140 2.65 -15.00 -3.72
N VAL A 141 3.88 -15.05 -3.20
CA VAL A 141 5.01 -15.80 -3.79
C VAL A 141 4.80 -17.33 -3.84
N ASN A 142 3.85 -17.88 -3.09
CA ASN A 142 3.48 -19.30 -3.20
C ASN A 142 2.50 -19.57 -4.37
N ASN A 143 2.08 -18.53 -5.09
CA ASN A 143 1.33 -18.63 -6.34
C ASN A 143 2.28 -18.41 -7.52
N PRO A 144 2.45 -19.39 -8.44
CA PRO A 144 3.37 -19.28 -9.59
C PRO A 144 3.09 -18.07 -10.49
N GLU A 145 1.89 -17.52 -10.48
CA GLU A 145 1.57 -16.31 -11.25
C GLU A 145 2.39 -15.09 -10.78
N TRP A 146 2.82 -15.07 -9.51
CA TRP A 146 3.57 -13.97 -8.90
C TRP A 146 5.06 -14.29 -8.72
N VAL A 147 5.55 -15.36 -9.38
CA VAL A 147 6.96 -15.76 -9.41
C VAL A 147 7.41 -15.89 -10.86
N GLY A 148 8.57 -15.35 -11.21
CA GLY A 148 9.11 -15.52 -12.56
C GLY A 148 10.35 -14.70 -12.84
N SER A 149 11.03 -15.02 -13.97
CA SER A 149 12.16 -14.25 -14.46
C SER A 149 11.72 -12.86 -14.96
N VAL A 150 12.68 -11.96 -15.15
CA VAL A 150 12.42 -10.64 -15.74
C VAL A 150 11.71 -10.78 -17.10
N ALA A 151 12.16 -11.71 -17.94
CA ALA A 151 11.53 -12.00 -19.24
C ALA A 151 10.08 -12.46 -19.07
N SER A 152 9.82 -13.38 -18.15
CA SER A 152 8.48 -13.87 -17.81
C SER A 152 7.55 -12.76 -17.32
N TRP A 153 8.06 -11.84 -16.50
CA TRP A 153 7.30 -10.67 -16.05
C TRP A 153 6.99 -9.71 -17.21
N ARG A 154 7.93 -9.48 -18.13
CA ARG A 154 7.69 -8.70 -19.36
C ARG A 154 6.55 -9.27 -20.19
N GLU A 155 6.55 -10.59 -20.41
CA GLU A 155 5.49 -11.27 -21.16
C GLU A 155 4.12 -11.16 -20.45
N ARG A 156 4.08 -11.29 -19.13
CA ARG A 156 2.85 -11.11 -18.34
C ARG A 156 2.31 -9.69 -18.47
N ILE A 157 3.18 -8.68 -18.32
CA ILE A 157 2.82 -7.27 -18.47
C ILE A 157 2.26 -7.00 -19.88
N ALA A 158 2.96 -7.43 -20.92
CA ALA A 158 2.51 -7.27 -22.31
C ALA A 158 1.13 -7.91 -22.55
N ARG A 159 0.93 -9.12 -22.02
CA ARG A 159 -0.35 -9.84 -22.12
C ARG A 159 -1.48 -9.14 -21.37
N TRP A 160 -1.22 -8.66 -20.13
CA TRP A 160 -2.21 -7.92 -19.35
C TRP A 160 -2.56 -6.57 -19.99
N ALA A 161 -1.57 -5.86 -20.51
CA ALA A 161 -1.78 -4.60 -21.23
C ALA A 161 -2.64 -4.81 -22.49
N ALA A 162 -2.33 -5.83 -23.29
CA ALA A 162 -3.08 -6.16 -24.50
C ALA A 162 -4.53 -6.60 -24.23
N LYS A 163 -4.75 -7.39 -23.15
CA LYS A 163 -6.08 -7.87 -22.77
C LYS A 163 -6.95 -6.75 -22.20
N SER A 164 -6.37 -5.86 -21.40
CA SER A 164 -7.02 -4.65 -20.82
C SER A 164 -8.39 -4.88 -20.16
N ASP A 165 -8.68 -6.10 -19.68
CA ASP A 165 -9.87 -6.38 -18.90
C ASP A 165 -9.68 -6.02 -17.42
N GLY A 166 -10.77 -6.04 -16.64
CA GLY A 166 -10.74 -5.60 -15.25
C GLY A 166 -9.72 -6.36 -14.38
N GLU A 167 -9.53 -7.67 -14.61
CA GLU A 167 -8.57 -8.50 -13.89
C GLU A 167 -7.12 -8.12 -14.27
N SER A 168 -6.84 -8.00 -15.56
CA SER A 168 -5.52 -7.62 -16.07
C SER A 168 -5.12 -6.21 -15.62
N LEU A 169 -6.06 -5.25 -15.67
CA LEU A 169 -5.83 -3.89 -15.19
C LEU A 169 -5.58 -3.83 -13.67
N MET A 170 -6.27 -4.66 -12.90
CA MET A 170 -6.03 -4.80 -11.46
C MET A 170 -4.60 -5.34 -11.19
N LYS A 171 -4.15 -6.37 -11.93
CA LYS A 171 -2.80 -6.93 -11.81
C LYS A 171 -1.73 -5.89 -12.16
N LEU A 172 -1.93 -5.10 -13.21
CA LEU A 172 -1.04 -3.98 -13.56
C LEU A 172 -1.02 -2.92 -12.46
N ALA A 173 -2.17 -2.58 -11.86
CA ALA A 173 -2.26 -1.62 -10.77
C ALA A 173 -1.50 -2.08 -9.52
N ILE A 174 -1.60 -3.36 -9.19
CA ILE A 174 -0.90 -3.96 -8.04
C ILE A 174 0.62 -3.97 -8.29
N LEU A 175 1.04 -4.37 -9.50
CA LEU A 175 2.45 -4.41 -9.88
C LEU A 175 3.09 -3.01 -9.91
N LEU A 176 2.34 -1.99 -10.33
CA LEU A 176 2.84 -0.60 -10.35
C LEU A 176 3.19 -0.07 -8.95
N ASP A 177 2.59 -0.62 -7.91
CA ASP A 177 2.86 -0.27 -6.51
C ASP A 177 3.97 -1.14 -5.88
N SER A 178 4.70 -1.92 -6.67
CA SER A 178 5.72 -2.83 -6.15
C SER A 178 6.94 -2.09 -5.58
N HIS A 179 7.44 -2.60 -4.44
CA HIS A 179 8.64 -2.14 -3.76
C HIS A 179 9.52 -3.33 -3.38
N ALA A 180 10.83 -3.24 -3.66
CA ALA A 180 11.78 -4.29 -3.33
C ALA A 180 12.08 -4.28 -1.83
N VAL A 181 11.96 -5.43 -1.17
CA VAL A 181 12.23 -5.57 0.28
C VAL A 181 13.43 -6.46 0.58
N ALA A 182 13.79 -7.38 -0.33
CA ALA A 182 14.97 -8.23 -0.18
C ALA A 182 15.52 -8.67 -1.54
N GLY A 183 16.77 -9.08 -1.58
CA GLY A 183 17.46 -9.49 -2.80
C GLY A 183 17.95 -8.30 -3.64
N ASN A 184 17.97 -8.45 -4.95
CA ASN A 184 18.52 -7.47 -5.91
C ASN A 184 17.44 -6.53 -6.46
N PRO A 185 17.34 -5.27 -6.01
CA PRO A 185 16.30 -4.33 -6.45
C PRO A 185 16.38 -3.96 -7.94
N ALA A 186 17.56 -4.12 -8.58
CA ALA A 186 17.71 -3.83 -10.00
C ALA A 186 16.84 -4.74 -10.90
N LEU A 187 16.44 -5.93 -10.41
CA LEU A 187 15.49 -6.79 -11.12
C LEU A 187 14.10 -6.18 -11.17
N LEU A 188 13.67 -5.56 -10.07
CA LEU A 188 12.40 -4.84 -10.03
C LEU A 188 12.41 -3.62 -10.95
N ASP A 189 13.53 -2.90 -11.03
CA ASP A 189 13.64 -1.75 -11.94
C ASP A 189 13.46 -2.16 -13.40
N LYS A 190 13.99 -3.33 -13.81
CA LYS A 190 13.76 -3.88 -15.16
C LYS A 190 12.29 -4.21 -15.42
N VAL A 191 11.60 -4.79 -14.44
CA VAL A 191 10.17 -5.12 -14.54
C VAL A 191 9.33 -3.84 -14.59
N ARG A 192 9.66 -2.84 -13.77
CA ARG A 192 8.98 -1.52 -13.77
C ARG A 192 9.16 -0.79 -15.09
N GLU A 193 10.35 -0.84 -15.67
CA GLU A 193 10.60 -0.25 -16.99
C GLU A 193 9.73 -0.92 -18.07
N ALA A 194 9.63 -2.24 -18.07
CA ALA A 194 8.74 -2.97 -18.98
C ALA A 194 7.26 -2.54 -18.80
N LEU A 195 6.82 -2.33 -17.57
CA LEU A 195 5.47 -1.84 -17.31
C LEU A 195 5.25 -0.44 -17.91
N PHE A 196 6.19 0.48 -17.75
CA PHE A 196 6.12 1.79 -18.36
C PHE A 196 6.17 1.74 -19.89
N GLU A 197 7.01 0.89 -20.47
CA GLU A 197 7.10 0.70 -21.94
C GLU A 197 5.76 0.26 -22.53
N HIS A 198 5.07 -0.69 -21.89
CA HIS A 198 3.82 -1.24 -22.41
C HIS A 198 2.58 -0.40 -22.10
N CYS A 199 2.59 0.40 -21.03
CA CYS A 199 1.36 1.01 -20.54
C CYS A 199 1.34 2.55 -20.58
N SER A 200 2.48 3.24 -20.51
CA SER A 200 2.49 4.70 -20.28
C SER A 200 2.02 5.53 -21.47
N HIS A 201 2.14 5.04 -22.67
CA HIS A 201 1.79 5.77 -23.91
C HIS A 201 0.47 5.31 -24.56
N ASP A 202 -0.13 4.23 -24.06
CA ASP A 202 -1.39 3.73 -24.59
C ASP A 202 -2.57 4.48 -23.95
N LYS A 203 -3.12 5.43 -24.72
CA LYS A 203 -4.25 6.26 -24.25
C LYS A 203 -5.51 5.46 -23.97
N MET A 204 -5.75 4.38 -24.70
CA MET A 204 -6.93 3.54 -24.49
C MET A 204 -6.77 2.73 -23.18
N LEU A 205 -5.60 2.14 -22.98
CA LEU A 205 -5.27 1.45 -21.72
C LEU A 205 -5.37 2.41 -20.54
N LEU A 206 -4.79 3.62 -20.62
CA LEU A 206 -4.87 4.63 -19.57
C LEU A 206 -6.31 5.06 -19.26
N SER A 207 -7.16 5.18 -20.29
CA SER A 207 -8.58 5.45 -20.10
C SER A 207 -9.29 4.32 -19.37
N HIS A 208 -9.12 3.07 -19.81
CA HIS A 208 -9.70 1.89 -19.15
C HIS A 208 -9.16 1.73 -17.72
N PHE A 209 -7.85 1.91 -17.54
CA PHE A 209 -7.20 1.81 -16.24
C PHE A 209 -7.73 2.86 -15.26
N GLY A 210 -7.76 4.13 -15.66
CA GLY A 210 -8.24 5.22 -14.82
C GLY A 210 -9.74 5.16 -14.52
N ARG A 211 -10.54 4.60 -15.43
CA ARG A 211 -12.00 4.48 -15.28
C ARG A 211 -12.42 3.72 -14.03
N ALA A 212 -11.55 2.87 -13.47
CA ALA A 212 -11.84 2.14 -12.25
C ALA A 212 -12.22 3.05 -11.06
N VAL A 213 -11.77 4.33 -11.03
CA VAL A 213 -12.18 5.30 -10.00
C VAL A 213 -13.69 5.59 -10.01
N MET A 214 -14.37 5.31 -11.13
CA MET A 214 -15.81 5.52 -11.28
C MET A 214 -16.65 4.37 -10.75
N HIS A 215 -16.08 3.18 -10.49
CA HIS A 215 -16.80 2.00 -10.02
C HIS A 215 -17.48 2.22 -8.67
N PHE A 216 -16.93 3.06 -7.83
CA PHE A 216 -17.51 3.36 -6.52
C PHE A 216 -18.06 4.79 -6.50
N SER A 217 -19.34 4.93 -6.14
CA SER A 217 -19.94 6.26 -5.98
C SER A 217 -19.32 6.98 -4.77
N THR A 218 -19.09 8.29 -4.91
CA THR A 218 -18.75 9.13 -3.77
C THR A 218 -19.97 9.20 -2.83
N PRO A 219 -19.81 8.97 -1.52
CA PRO A 219 -20.95 8.88 -0.58
C PRO A 219 -21.49 10.26 -0.17
N LEU A 220 -21.76 11.11 -1.17
CA LEU A 220 -22.42 12.40 -1.05
C LEU A 220 -23.80 12.36 -1.72
N THR A 221 -24.75 13.14 -1.18
CA THR A 221 -26.04 13.40 -1.82
C THR A 221 -25.86 14.34 -3.01
N LEU A 222 -26.92 14.54 -3.79
CA LEU A 222 -26.92 15.52 -4.88
C LEU A 222 -26.61 16.95 -4.39
N PHE A 223 -27.00 17.27 -3.16
CA PHE A 223 -26.77 18.58 -2.53
C PHE A 223 -25.46 18.64 -1.74
N GLY A 224 -24.55 17.67 -1.91
CA GLY A 224 -23.24 17.66 -1.24
C GLY A 224 -23.24 17.30 0.24
N SER A 225 -24.36 16.83 0.80
CA SER A 225 -24.41 16.34 2.17
C SER A 225 -23.92 14.88 2.26
N LEU A 226 -23.38 14.49 3.42
CA LEU A 226 -23.00 13.10 3.66
C LEU A 226 -24.22 12.17 3.58
N LYS A 227 -24.11 11.08 2.83
CA LYS A 227 -25.03 9.96 2.92
C LYS A 227 -24.89 9.32 4.30
N ARG A 228 -26.00 8.83 4.86
CA ARG A 228 -26.04 8.19 6.18
C ARG A 228 -26.55 6.75 6.06
N PRO A 229 -25.83 5.85 5.37
CA PRO A 229 -26.25 4.45 5.26
C PRO A 229 -26.19 3.80 6.64
N GLN A 230 -27.10 2.85 6.89
CA GLN A 230 -27.25 2.15 8.17
C GLN A 230 -25.93 1.50 8.65
N HIS A 231 -25.12 1.00 7.71
CA HIS A 231 -23.83 0.33 7.98
C HIS A 231 -22.60 1.23 7.78
N GLY A 232 -22.78 2.56 7.83
CA GLY A 232 -21.67 3.52 7.67
C GLY A 232 -21.19 3.70 6.23
N ILE A 233 -20.38 4.73 6.03
CA ILE A 233 -19.73 5.08 4.76
C ILE A 233 -18.47 4.24 4.59
N ASP A 234 -18.33 3.56 3.44
CA ASP A 234 -17.09 2.88 3.05
C ASP A 234 -16.08 3.91 2.56
N ILE A 235 -15.19 4.32 3.46
CA ILE A 235 -14.15 5.34 3.16
C ILE A 235 -12.99 4.78 2.33
N LYS A 236 -12.79 3.46 2.33
CA LYS A 236 -11.78 2.84 1.46
C LYS A 236 -12.21 2.93 0.00
N LYS A 237 -13.45 2.51 -0.31
CA LYS A 237 -13.99 2.52 -1.68
C LYS A 237 -14.37 3.92 -2.16
N GLY A 238 -15.00 4.71 -1.29
CA GLY A 238 -15.54 6.03 -1.65
C GLY A 238 -14.54 7.19 -1.52
N GLY A 239 -13.44 6.99 -0.81
CA GLY A 239 -12.43 8.01 -0.50
C GLY A 239 -11.02 7.63 -0.93
N ILE A 240 -10.41 6.65 -0.23
CA ILE A 240 -8.99 6.26 -0.44
C ILE A 240 -8.76 5.74 -1.87
N PHE A 241 -9.55 4.78 -2.32
CA PHE A 241 -9.35 4.15 -3.62
C PHE A 241 -9.36 5.14 -4.80
N PRO A 242 -10.31 6.07 -4.92
CA PRO A 242 -10.30 7.05 -6.02
C PRO A 242 -9.05 7.93 -6.03
N ILE A 243 -8.55 8.36 -4.87
CA ILE A 243 -7.30 9.15 -4.79
C ILE A 243 -6.12 8.30 -5.22
N VAL A 244 -5.90 7.17 -4.54
CA VAL A 244 -4.77 6.27 -4.81
C VAL A 244 -4.74 5.83 -6.27
N HIS A 245 -5.88 5.37 -6.81
CA HIS A 245 -5.92 4.86 -8.18
C HIS A 245 -5.84 5.97 -9.24
N GLY A 246 -6.46 7.13 -8.99
CA GLY A 246 -6.37 8.28 -9.88
C GLY A 246 -4.93 8.82 -9.96
N VAL A 247 -4.28 9.01 -8.82
CA VAL A 247 -2.86 9.43 -8.75
C VAL A 247 -1.96 8.39 -9.41
N ARG A 248 -2.21 7.09 -9.17
CA ARG A 248 -1.50 5.99 -9.84
C ARG A 248 -1.64 6.04 -11.36
N THR A 249 -2.82 6.34 -11.87
CA THR A 249 -3.06 6.48 -13.32
C THR A 249 -2.22 7.61 -13.92
N MET A 250 -2.19 8.77 -13.25
CA MET A 250 -1.37 9.90 -13.67
C MET A 250 0.13 9.59 -13.58
N ALA A 251 0.54 8.88 -12.52
CA ALA A 251 1.93 8.43 -12.33
C ALA A 251 2.37 7.44 -13.42
N LEU A 252 1.49 6.50 -13.83
CA LEU A 252 1.74 5.58 -14.92
C LEU A 252 1.94 6.31 -16.25
N GLU A 253 1.05 7.26 -16.58
CA GLU A 253 1.17 8.11 -17.78
C GLU A 253 2.52 8.84 -17.85
N ARG A 254 3.02 9.30 -16.69
CA ARG A 254 4.24 10.12 -16.59
C ARG A 254 5.49 9.33 -16.20
N ARG A 255 5.40 7.99 -16.11
CA ARG A 255 6.51 7.11 -15.73
C ARG A 255 7.14 7.48 -14.38
N ILE A 256 6.31 7.94 -13.45
CA ILE A 256 6.74 8.34 -12.10
C ILE A 256 7.03 7.09 -11.28
N LYS A 257 8.27 6.97 -10.80
CA LYS A 257 8.79 5.77 -10.12
C LYS A 257 8.35 5.60 -8.64
N PRO A 258 8.25 6.66 -7.82
CA PRO A 258 7.75 6.53 -6.46
C PRO A 258 6.44 5.73 -6.38
N THR A 259 6.28 4.94 -5.30
CA THR A 259 5.08 4.11 -5.11
C THR A 259 4.08 4.75 -4.16
N SER A 260 4.55 5.48 -3.14
CA SER A 260 3.70 6.21 -2.19
C SER A 260 2.82 7.23 -2.93
N THR A 261 1.53 7.30 -2.55
CA THR A 261 0.59 8.25 -3.16
C THR A 261 1.00 9.70 -2.91
N LEU A 262 1.53 10.02 -1.71
CA LEU A 262 1.99 11.36 -1.39
C LEU A 262 3.22 11.75 -2.22
N ASP A 263 4.20 10.86 -2.36
CA ASP A 263 5.38 11.13 -3.18
C ASP A 263 5.04 11.24 -4.68
N ARG A 264 4.04 10.48 -5.14
CA ARG A 264 3.49 10.62 -6.50
C ARG A 264 2.82 11.96 -6.71
N LEU A 265 2.06 12.47 -5.74
CA LEU A 265 1.46 13.81 -5.80
C LEU A 265 2.54 14.88 -5.92
N GLU A 266 3.58 14.83 -5.08
CA GLU A 266 4.72 15.75 -5.15
C GLU A 266 5.43 15.69 -6.52
N ALA A 267 5.69 14.48 -7.03
CA ALA A 267 6.30 14.27 -8.33
C ALA A 267 5.43 14.79 -9.49
N LEU A 268 4.11 14.66 -9.41
CA LEU A 268 3.17 15.17 -10.40
C LEU A 268 3.11 16.70 -10.42
N VAL A 269 3.30 17.36 -9.27
CA VAL A 269 3.44 18.82 -9.18
C VAL A 269 4.73 19.27 -9.86
N VAL A 270 5.86 18.61 -9.56
CA VAL A 270 7.15 18.91 -10.20
C VAL A 270 7.10 18.70 -11.71
N ASP A 271 6.37 17.68 -12.18
CA ASP A 271 6.15 17.40 -13.61
C ASP A 271 5.15 18.38 -14.28
N GLY A 272 4.55 19.30 -13.52
CA GLY A 272 3.56 20.26 -14.01
C GLY A 272 2.22 19.65 -14.41
N ARG A 273 1.97 18.43 -13.95
CA ARG A 273 0.77 17.66 -14.32
C ARG A 273 -0.39 17.88 -13.36
N LEU A 274 -0.08 18.31 -12.15
CA LEU A 274 -1.02 18.65 -11.10
C LEU A 274 -0.59 19.99 -10.48
N ASP A 275 -1.53 20.86 -10.17
CA ASP A 275 -1.23 22.07 -9.40
C ASP A 275 -1.04 21.74 -7.91
N GLU A 276 -0.23 22.57 -7.23
CA GLU A 276 0.17 22.37 -5.83
C GLU A 276 -1.04 22.29 -4.90
N ARG A 277 -2.02 23.18 -5.07
CA ARG A 277 -3.24 23.21 -4.24
C ARG A 277 -4.05 21.94 -4.36
N THR A 278 -4.22 21.42 -5.57
CA THR A 278 -4.94 20.14 -5.79
C THR A 278 -4.17 18.98 -5.16
N ALA A 279 -2.83 18.97 -5.28
CA ALA A 279 -2.00 17.92 -4.65
C ALA A 279 -2.10 17.96 -3.12
N GLU A 280 -2.02 19.13 -2.50
CA GLU A 280 -2.20 19.32 -1.06
C GLU A 280 -3.57 18.84 -0.61
N ASN A 281 -4.64 19.29 -1.26
CA ASN A 281 -6.01 18.90 -0.94
C ASN A 281 -6.22 17.38 -1.00
N LEU A 282 -5.67 16.72 -2.02
CA LEU A 282 -5.73 15.25 -2.17
C LEU A 282 -4.93 14.55 -1.06
N GLY A 283 -3.77 15.07 -0.70
CA GLY A 283 -2.93 14.56 0.39
C GLY A 283 -3.61 14.67 1.74
N GLU A 284 -4.24 15.81 2.04
CA GLU A 284 -5.00 16.03 3.27
C GLU A 284 -6.24 15.12 3.34
N ALA A 285 -6.99 15.00 2.23
CA ALA A 285 -8.14 14.11 2.16
C ALA A 285 -7.72 12.63 2.39
N LEU A 286 -6.63 12.19 1.77
CA LEU A 286 -6.08 10.84 1.96
C LEU A 286 -5.66 10.62 3.41
N SER A 287 -5.00 11.60 4.03
CA SER A 287 -4.58 11.54 5.43
C SER A 287 -5.78 11.39 6.35
N LEU A 288 -6.83 12.22 6.16
CA LEU A 288 -8.06 12.13 6.96
C LEU A 288 -8.73 10.75 6.85
N PHE A 289 -8.90 10.22 5.63
CA PHE A 289 -9.48 8.89 5.45
C PHE A 289 -8.65 7.80 6.14
N THR A 290 -7.33 7.91 6.07
CA THR A 290 -6.40 6.95 6.69
C THR A 290 -6.46 7.04 8.22
N GLU A 291 -6.57 8.24 8.79
CA GLU A 291 -6.76 8.45 10.24
C GLU A 291 -8.08 7.85 10.73
N LEU A 292 -9.18 8.11 10.03
CA LEU A 292 -10.49 7.54 10.36
C LEU A 292 -10.46 6.00 10.30
N ARG A 293 -9.80 5.45 9.28
CA ARG A 293 -9.63 4.00 9.15
C ARG A 293 -8.78 3.42 10.28
N LEU A 294 -7.67 4.06 10.62
CA LEU A 294 -6.81 3.65 11.73
C LEU A 294 -7.57 3.66 13.06
N LYS A 295 -8.33 4.71 13.32
CA LYS A 295 -9.19 4.79 14.52
C LYS A 295 -10.12 3.59 14.62
N GLN A 296 -10.77 3.20 13.54
CA GLN A 296 -11.63 2.01 13.48
C GLN A 296 -10.83 0.70 13.70
N GLN A 297 -9.64 0.59 13.12
CA GLN A 297 -8.78 -0.57 13.30
C GLN A 297 -8.31 -0.72 14.76
N LEU A 298 -7.92 0.38 15.42
CA LEU A 298 -7.50 0.36 16.82
C LEU A 298 -8.64 0.00 17.76
N GLN A 299 -9.84 0.55 17.53
CA GLN A 299 -11.03 0.21 18.31
C GLN A 299 -11.37 -1.29 18.24
N ARG A 300 -11.16 -1.93 17.08
CA ARG A 300 -11.36 -3.38 16.93
C ARG A 300 -10.36 -4.23 17.71
N LEU A 301 -9.14 -3.74 17.89
CA LEU A 301 -8.14 -4.44 18.70
C LEU A 301 -8.44 -4.38 20.21
N GLU A 302 -9.30 -3.45 20.65
CA GLU A 302 -9.67 -3.23 22.04
C GLU A 302 -11.01 -3.87 22.44
N GLY A 303 -11.88 -4.17 21.46
CA GLY A 303 -13.21 -4.71 21.68
C GLY A 303 -13.35 -6.19 21.32
N ASP A 304 -14.43 -6.82 21.82
CA ASP A 304 -14.79 -8.19 21.40
C ASP A 304 -15.08 -8.24 19.89
N GLN A 305 -14.44 -9.18 19.20
CA GLN A 305 -14.39 -9.28 17.74
C GLN A 305 -15.76 -9.52 17.06
N GLU A 306 -16.79 -9.96 17.81
CA GLU A 306 -18.07 -10.39 17.23
C GLU A 306 -18.98 -9.24 16.74
N GLN A 307 -18.79 -7.99 17.15
CA GLN A 307 -19.66 -6.86 16.76
C GLN A 307 -18.98 -5.77 15.94
N ALA A 308 -17.70 -5.91 15.59
CA ALA A 308 -16.95 -4.86 14.91
C ALA A 308 -17.29 -4.79 13.42
N GLN A 309 -17.88 -3.67 12.98
CA GLN A 309 -18.05 -3.33 11.56
C GLN A 309 -16.70 -3.31 10.85
N SER A 310 -16.68 -3.48 9.51
CA SER A 310 -15.45 -3.39 8.72
C SER A 310 -14.65 -2.11 9.08
N PRO A 311 -13.31 -2.17 9.25
CA PRO A 311 -12.49 -0.98 9.54
C PRO A 311 -12.54 0.07 8.44
N ASP A 312 -13.04 -0.30 7.27
CA ASP A 312 -13.20 0.57 6.11
C ASP A 312 -14.52 1.37 6.17
N ARG A 313 -15.39 1.12 7.17
CA ARG A 313 -16.69 1.77 7.31
C ARG A 313 -16.73 2.73 8.51
N VAL A 314 -17.18 3.95 8.25
CA VAL A 314 -17.34 5.00 9.27
C VAL A 314 -18.81 5.33 9.46
N VAL A 315 -19.30 5.17 10.68
CA VAL A 315 -20.66 5.54 11.07
C VAL A 315 -20.71 7.03 11.32
N VAL A 316 -21.35 7.78 10.43
CA VAL A 316 -21.39 9.27 10.45
C VAL A 316 -21.96 9.83 11.77
N GLN A 317 -22.89 9.11 12.40
CA GLN A 317 -23.51 9.51 13.66
C GLN A 317 -22.53 9.48 14.85
N GLN A 318 -21.48 8.68 14.78
CA GLN A 318 -20.46 8.55 15.82
C GLN A 318 -19.35 9.60 15.68
N LEU A 319 -19.30 10.31 14.56
CA LEU A 319 -18.35 11.39 14.34
C LEU A 319 -18.78 12.68 15.05
N SER A 320 -17.81 13.44 15.55
CA SER A 320 -18.03 14.82 16.01
C SER A 320 -18.51 15.71 14.84
N SER A 321 -19.03 16.90 15.13
CA SER A 321 -19.43 17.86 14.09
C SER A 321 -18.24 18.22 13.19
N LEU A 322 -17.08 18.44 13.77
CA LEU A 322 -15.85 18.78 13.04
C LEU A 322 -15.42 17.63 12.12
N GLU A 323 -15.38 16.39 12.64
CA GLU A 323 -15.02 15.22 11.82
C GLU A 323 -16.00 15.02 10.65
N ARG A 324 -17.29 15.29 10.85
CA ARG A 324 -18.30 15.22 9.76
C ARG A 324 -18.07 16.28 8.67
N ASP A 325 -17.72 17.50 9.07
CA ASP A 325 -17.46 18.58 8.14
C ASP A 325 -16.19 18.30 7.34
N LEU A 326 -15.12 17.88 7.98
CA LEU A 326 -13.88 17.46 7.32
C LEU A 326 -14.09 16.27 6.37
N LEU A 327 -14.85 15.25 6.79
CA LEU A 327 -15.18 14.10 5.95
C LEU A 327 -15.99 14.52 4.71
N ARG A 328 -16.94 15.44 4.86
CA ARG A 328 -17.71 15.97 3.75
C ARG A 328 -16.83 16.72 2.76
N GLU A 329 -15.94 17.58 3.25
CA GLU A 329 -14.99 18.32 2.42
C GLU A 329 -14.02 17.39 1.67
N ALA A 330 -13.42 16.42 2.36
CA ALA A 330 -12.56 15.41 1.75
C ALA A 330 -13.26 14.62 0.64
N LEU A 331 -14.52 14.24 0.84
CA LEU A 331 -15.32 13.56 -0.19
C LEU A 331 -15.69 14.47 -1.35
N GLN A 332 -15.85 15.79 -1.13
CA GLN A 332 -16.05 16.75 -2.20
C GLN A 332 -14.78 16.86 -3.07
N ILE A 333 -13.59 16.93 -2.45
CA ILE A 333 -12.30 16.89 -3.16
C ILE A 333 -12.20 15.63 -4.03
N VAL A 334 -12.55 14.46 -3.48
CA VAL A 334 -12.57 13.20 -4.25
C VAL A 334 -13.51 13.27 -5.44
N LYS A 335 -14.71 13.83 -5.27
CA LYS A 335 -15.69 13.98 -6.35
C LYS A 335 -15.17 14.85 -7.48
N GLU A 336 -14.56 15.99 -7.16
CA GLU A 336 -13.97 16.91 -8.13
C GLU A 336 -12.77 16.26 -8.84
N PHE A 337 -11.91 15.56 -8.11
CA PHE A 337 -10.80 14.83 -8.69
C PHE A 337 -11.25 13.75 -9.67
N LYS A 338 -12.27 12.95 -9.32
CA LYS A 338 -12.88 11.97 -10.25
C LYS A 338 -13.40 12.63 -11.53
N GLN A 339 -14.05 13.78 -11.42
CA GLN A 339 -14.54 14.53 -12.58
C GLN A 339 -13.38 15.02 -13.47
N SER A 340 -12.32 15.54 -12.87
CA SER A 340 -11.10 15.95 -13.57
C SER A 340 -10.45 14.77 -14.31
N LEU A 341 -10.35 13.60 -13.68
CA LEU A 341 -9.84 12.39 -14.31
C LEU A 341 -10.72 11.94 -15.48
N ALA A 342 -12.05 11.95 -15.31
CA ALA A 342 -13.00 11.57 -16.36
C ALA A 342 -12.88 12.46 -17.61
N GLN A 343 -12.69 13.75 -17.42
CA GLN A 343 -12.44 14.70 -18.51
C GLN A 343 -11.08 14.45 -19.18
N ARG A 344 -10.03 14.25 -18.37
CA ARG A 344 -8.67 14.06 -18.85
C ARG A 344 -8.49 12.80 -19.68
N TYR A 345 -9.00 11.67 -19.17
CA TYR A 345 -8.84 10.36 -19.78
C TYR A 345 -10.04 9.93 -20.61
N ARG A 346 -11.05 10.81 -20.77
CA ARG A 346 -12.25 10.57 -21.57
C ARG A 346 -12.90 9.23 -21.20
N PHE A 347 -13.31 9.10 -19.93
CA PHE A 347 -14.02 7.91 -19.48
C PHE A 347 -15.40 7.86 -20.19
N GLU A 348 -15.51 7.03 -21.21
CA GLU A 348 -16.76 6.75 -21.91
C GLU A 348 -17.61 5.70 -21.22
#